data_180c6f83b25f9609410d47f485a8305e
#
_entry.id   180c6f83b25f9609410d47f485a8305e
#
_cell.length_a   1.000
_cell.length_b   1.000
_cell.length_c   1.000
_cell.angle_alpha   90.00
_cell.angle_beta   90.00
_cell.angle_gamma   90.00
#
_symmetry.space_group_name_H-M   'P 1'
#
loop_
_entity.id
_entity.type
_entity.pdbx_description
1 polymer ?
#
loop_
_entity_poly.entity_id
_entity_poly.type
_entity_poly.pdbx_seq_one_letter_code
_entity_poly.pdbx_strand_id
1 'polypeptide(L)'
;MQSFRRIIVALDLSEADRHILQFLAANAALMGIEKAYFVHLMPDFTLPKQVDVEFQKLFAPEYPVDEKVRDKLGFDIQEAFGEEAELEYSIEVIEGKPYEKLLHWIKVKEADLLVVGKKEVSQGSGITARRVARNAKCNILFVPVNGYSEIENIVVPLDFSNHSLHAIQAAQAFKARKPEADIHGLYVVDLPPEDYYTRSRPGKGYRGVLMESAKIAYDSFVKDNGLSREEIEMNFLENKQHDIAGHIEDFALEKPHSMIIMGARGHSPFETFLFGSISEKMVERVNVLPLLVVR
;
A
#
# COMPACT_ATOMS: atom_id res chain seq x y z
N MET A 1 15.58 -3.89 -11.09
CA MET A 1 15.09 -4.30 -9.76
C MET A 1 14.28 -3.15 -9.22
N GLN A 2 13.01 -3.36 -8.90
CA GLN A 2 12.16 -2.29 -8.38
C GLN A 2 12.62 -1.95 -6.95
N SER A 3 13.00 -0.70 -6.69
CA SER A 3 13.43 -0.22 -5.38
C SER A 3 12.66 1.05 -5.04
N PHE A 4 12.31 1.23 -3.78
CA PHE A 4 11.61 2.41 -3.30
C PHE A 4 12.64 3.34 -2.61
N ARG A 5 13.49 3.96 -3.43
CA ARG A 5 14.66 4.72 -2.92
C ARG A 5 14.28 5.92 -2.07
N ARG A 6 13.31 6.71 -2.56
CA ARG A 6 12.87 7.94 -1.90
C ARG A 6 11.42 7.84 -1.52
N ILE A 7 11.14 7.91 -0.23
CA ILE A 7 9.78 7.75 0.27
C ILE A 7 9.29 9.01 0.99
N ILE A 8 7.98 9.25 0.91
CA ILE A 8 7.29 10.18 1.81
C ILE A 8 6.49 9.36 2.80
N VAL A 9 6.63 9.67 4.07
CA VAL A 9 5.90 9.06 5.18
C VAL A 9 4.98 10.11 5.77
N ALA A 10 3.67 9.96 5.59
CA ALA A 10 2.69 10.91 6.13
C ALA A 10 2.35 10.52 7.58
N LEU A 11 2.66 11.42 8.52
CA LEU A 11 2.43 11.27 9.95
C LEU A 11 1.40 12.30 10.44
N ASP A 12 0.53 11.90 11.36
CA ASP A 12 -0.58 12.75 11.86
C ASP A 12 -0.59 12.94 13.38
N LEU A 13 0.50 12.58 14.06
CA LEU A 13 0.70 12.63 15.52
C LEU A 13 -0.28 11.74 16.29
N SER A 14 -0.79 10.70 15.67
CA SER A 14 -1.64 9.71 16.33
C SER A 14 -0.86 8.43 16.65
N GLU A 15 -1.50 7.53 17.39
CA GLU A 15 -0.94 6.20 17.69
C GLU A 15 -0.59 5.39 16.42
N ALA A 16 -1.23 5.69 15.28
CA ALA A 16 -0.91 5.06 14.01
C ALA A 16 0.54 5.32 13.57
N ASP A 17 1.10 6.48 13.90
CA ASP A 17 2.47 6.85 13.53
C ASP A 17 3.49 5.87 14.10
N ARG A 18 3.28 5.42 15.34
CA ARG A 18 4.14 4.42 15.97
C ARG A 18 4.21 3.13 15.16
N HIS A 19 3.07 2.64 14.67
CA HIS A 19 3.02 1.42 13.85
C HIS A 19 3.68 1.62 12.48
N ILE A 20 3.50 2.79 11.86
CA ILE A 20 4.19 3.14 10.61
C ILE A 20 5.71 3.12 10.82
N LEU A 21 6.18 3.78 11.88
CA LEU A 21 7.62 3.87 12.18
C LEU A 21 8.21 2.50 12.50
N GLN A 22 7.54 1.68 13.32
CA GLN A 22 7.97 0.32 13.62
C GLN A 22 8.00 -0.58 12.37
N PHE A 23 6.98 -0.48 11.51
CA PHE A 23 6.95 -1.21 10.25
C PHE A 23 8.12 -0.81 9.34
N LEU A 24 8.39 0.48 9.21
CA LEU A 24 9.49 0.98 8.39
C LEU A 24 10.84 0.60 8.98
N ALA A 25 11.02 0.67 10.30
CA ALA A 25 12.25 0.26 10.96
C ALA A 25 12.59 -1.21 10.67
N ALA A 26 11.57 -2.10 10.66
CA ALA A 26 11.75 -3.51 10.34
C ALA A 26 11.99 -3.79 8.84
N ASN A 27 11.44 -2.97 7.93
CA ASN A 27 11.35 -3.32 6.51
C ASN A 27 12.03 -2.34 5.55
N ALA A 28 12.53 -1.17 6.00
CA ALA A 28 13.11 -0.15 5.12
C ALA A 28 14.27 -0.70 4.28
N ALA A 29 15.20 -1.42 4.90
CA ALA A 29 16.31 -2.06 4.20
C ALA A 29 15.83 -3.14 3.21
N LEU A 30 14.81 -3.93 3.59
CA LEU A 30 14.22 -4.97 2.75
C LEU A 30 13.50 -4.37 1.53
N MET A 31 12.90 -3.20 1.67
CA MET A 31 12.26 -2.46 0.59
C MET A 31 13.26 -1.66 -0.26
N GLY A 32 14.52 -1.53 0.18
CA GLY A 32 15.57 -0.78 -0.51
C GLY A 32 15.38 0.72 -0.41
N ILE A 33 14.90 1.20 0.75
CA ILE A 33 14.70 2.61 1.02
C ILE A 33 16.04 3.24 1.37
N GLU A 34 16.40 4.30 0.64
CA GLU A 34 17.65 5.06 0.85
C GLU A 34 17.36 6.35 1.63
N LYS A 35 16.21 6.98 1.35
CA LYS A 35 15.84 8.27 1.96
C LYS A 35 14.37 8.36 2.30
N ALA A 36 14.05 8.80 3.52
CA ALA A 36 12.70 9.03 3.99
C ALA A 36 12.44 10.52 4.29
N TYR A 37 11.32 11.04 3.83
CA TYR A 37 10.77 12.34 4.19
C TYR A 37 9.58 12.12 5.11
N PHE A 38 9.75 12.32 6.41
CA PHE A 38 8.68 12.26 7.40
C PHE A 38 7.93 13.58 7.37
N VAL A 39 6.69 13.54 6.93
CA VAL A 39 5.88 14.74 6.66
C VAL A 39 4.69 14.80 7.61
N HIS A 40 4.63 15.86 8.41
CA HIS A 40 3.43 16.20 9.17
C HIS A 40 2.73 17.40 8.54
N LEU A 41 1.41 17.30 8.41
CA LEU A 41 0.58 18.32 7.78
C LEU A 41 -0.30 19.00 8.82
N MET A 42 0.04 20.24 9.14
CA MET A 42 -0.75 21.07 10.03
C MET A 42 -1.91 21.74 9.27
N PRO A 43 -3.08 21.90 9.92
CA PRO A 43 -4.13 22.73 9.38
C PRO A 43 -3.62 24.16 9.13
N ASP A 44 -4.12 24.78 8.09
CA ASP A 44 -3.88 26.20 7.83
C ASP A 44 -4.64 27.04 8.88
N PHE A 45 -3.91 27.59 9.83
CA PHE A 45 -4.44 28.46 10.88
C PHE A 45 -4.44 29.93 10.44
N THR A 46 -4.53 30.24 9.14
CA THR A 46 -4.71 31.62 8.71
C THR A 46 -5.99 32.20 9.32
N LEU A 47 -5.79 32.92 10.42
CA LEU A 47 -6.85 33.70 11.05
C LEU A 47 -7.28 34.79 10.05
N PRO A 48 -8.58 35.09 9.95
CA PRO A 48 -9.04 36.26 9.20
C PRO A 48 -8.22 37.46 9.61
N LYS A 49 -7.81 38.30 8.66
CA LYS A 49 -6.98 39.51 8.87
C LYS A 49 -7.52 40.50 9.94
N GLN A 50 -8.73 40.26 10.44
CA GLN A 50 -9.43 41.03 11.45
C GLN A 50 -9.37 40.44 12.87
N VAL A 51 -8.75 39.27 13.05
CA VAL A 51 -8.57 38.74 14.40
C VAL A 51 -7.34 39.40 15.00
N ASP A 52 -7.61 40.14 16.04
CA ASP A 52 -6.76 41.09 16.73
C ASP A 52 -5.37 40.52 17.12
N VAL A 53 -4.38 41.39 17.05
CA VAL A 53 -3.00 41.17 17.51
C VAL A 53 -2.95 40.63 18.97
N GLU A 54 -3.94 40.97 19.81
CA GLU A 54 -4.05 40.44 21.17
C GLU A 54 -4.38 38.95 21.22
N PHE A 55 -5.22 38.44 20.30
CA PHE A 55 -5.52 37.02 20.21
C PHE A 55 -4.27 36.23 19.73
N GLN A 56 -3.51 36.79 18.82
CA GLN A 56 -2.23 36.19 18.40
C GLN A 56 -1.20 36.13 19.54
N LYS A 57 -1.16 37.15 20.43
CA LYS A 57 -0.27 37.16 21.61
C LYS A 57 -0.70 36.18 22.70
N LEU A 58 -2.00 35.94 22.88
CA LEU A 58 -2.53 34.98 23.84
C LEU A 58 -2.29 33.53 23.42
N PHE A 59 -2.24 33.27 22.12
CA PHE A 59 -2.04 31.91 21.56
C PHE A 59 -0.71 31.74 20.84
N ALA A 60 0.16 32.76 20.79
CA ALA A 60 1.52 32.58 20.36
C ALA A 60 2.31 31.80 21.43
N PRO A 61 2.59 30.52 21.24
CA PRO A 61 3.36 29.79 22.22
C PRO A 61 4.78 30.39 22.30
N GLU A 62 5.38 30.39 23.50
CA GLU A 62 6.78 30.79 23.69
C GLU A 62 7.74 29.98 22.81
N TYR A 63 7.27 28.85 22.30
CA TYR A 63 7.99 27.94 21.39
C TYR A 63 7.11 27.63 20.17
N PRO A 64 7.61 27.80 18.92
CA PRO A 64 6.85 27.58 17.71
C PRO A 64 6.24 26.16 17.65
N VAL A 65 4.99 26.06 17.22
CA VAL A 65 4.27 24.77 17.19
C VAL A 65 4.96 23.77 16.26
N ASP A 66 5.50 24.25 15.15
CA ASP A 66 6.23 23.44 14.17
C ASP A 66 7.53 22.85 14.74
N GLU A 67 8.24 23.57 15.62
CA GLU A 67 9.42 23.04 16.33
C GLU A 67 9.03 21.94 17.31
N LYS A 68 7.96 22.14 18.11
CA LYS A 68 7.45 21.10 19.02
C LYS A 68 7.06 19.82 18.30
N VAL A 69 6.41 19.97 17.15
CA VAL A 69 6.01 18.83 16.29
C VAL A 69 7.27 18.14 15.76
N ARG A 70 8.25 18.90 15.30
CA ARG A 70 9.51 18.36 14.78
C ARG A 70 10.28 17.59 15.83
N ASP A 71 10.40 18.14 17.05
CA ASP A 71 11.07 17.49 18.18
C ASP A 71 10.38 16.17 18.56
N LYS A 72 9.03 16.21 18.65
CA LYS A 72 8.26 14.99 18.94
C LYS A 72 8.47 13.92 17.88
N LEU A 73 8.37 14.27 16.61
CA LEU A 73 8.59 13.32 15.52
C LEU A 73 10.02 12.80 15.51
N GLY A 74 11.00 13.67 15.79
CA GLY A 74 12.41 13.28 15.94
C GLY A 74 12.61 12.23 17.02
N PHE A 75 11.99 12.43 18.17
CA PHE A 75 12.01 11.45 19.26
C PHE A 75 11.35 10.12 18.87
N ASP A 76 10.13 10.17 18.28
CA ASP A 76 9.39 8.96 17.87
C ASP A 76 10.16 8.16 16.80
N ILE A 77 10.80 8.85 15.84
CA ILE A 77 11.63 8.22 14.80
C ILE A 77 12.87 7.57 15.44
N GLN A 78 13.56 8.28 16.33
CA GLN A 78 14.74 7.74 17.01
C GLN A 78 14.38 6.54 17.89
N GLU A 79 13.23 6.57 18.59
CA GLU A 79 12.73 5.42 19.36
C GLU A 79 12.49 4.19 18.47
N ALA A 80 11.91 4.39 17.28
CA ALA A 80 11.57 3.28 16.38
C ALA A 80 12.76 2.70 15.63
N PHE A 81 13.67 3.55 15.14
CA PHE A 81 14.80 3.14 14.29
C PHE A 81 16.10 2.87 15.07
N GLY A 82 16.23 3.41 16.31
CA GLY A 82 17.46 3.36 17.08
C GLY A 82 18.52 4.38 16.59
N GLU A 83 19.63 4.46 17.33
CA GLU A 83 20.72 5.42 17.05
C GLU A 83 21.60 5.04 15.84
N GLU A 84 21.61 3.75 15.48
CA GLU A 84 22.46 3.18 14.40
C GLU A 84 21.73 3.05 13.06
N ALA A 85 20.58 3.71 12.90
CA ALA A 85 19.81 3.60 11.65
C ALA A 85 20.58 4.19 10.47
N GLU A 86 20.87 3.37 9.46
CA GLU A 86 21.53 3.80 8.21
C GLU A 86 20.60 4.58 7.26
N LEU A 87 19.32 4.79 7.63
CA LEU A 87 18.34 5.48 6.80
C LEU A 87 18.55 7.00 6.84
N GLU A 88 18.86 7.60 5.68
CA GLU A 88 18.84 9.05 5.53
C GLU A 88 17.41 9.57 5.66
N TYR A 89 17.15 10.54 6.52
CA TYR A 89 15.82 11.12 6.64
C TYR A 89 15.80 12.64 6.90
N SER A 90 14.64 13.25 6.60
CA SER A 90 14.32 14.61 7.04
C SER A 90 12.90 14.68 7.59
N ILE A 91 12.66 15.62 8.50
CA ILE A 91 11.36 15.89 9.10
C ILE A 91 10.84 17.21 8.55
N GLU A 92 9.65 17.16 7.94
CA GLU A 92 9.02 18.30 7.29
C GLU A 92 7.66 18.57 7.95
N VAL A 93 7.51 19.75 8.53
CA VAL A 93 6.23 20.23 9.09
C VAL A 93 5.69 21.27 8.13
N ILE A 94 4.50 21.02 7.57
CA ILE A 94 3.96 21.77 6.43
C ILE A 94 2.54 22.21 6.75
N GLU A 95 2.24 23.50 6.57
CA GLU A 95 0.88 24.03 6.69
C GLU A 95 0.09 23.88 5.39
N GLY A 96 -1.21 23.56 5.51
CA GLY A 96 -2.17 23.58 4.43
C GLY A 96 -2.98 22.31 4.25
N LYS A 97 -3.67 22.18 3.13
CA LYS A 97 -4.56 21.05 2.87
C LYS A 97 -3.76 19.78 2.61
N PRO A 98 -3.94 18.72 3.42
CA PRO A 98 -3.11 17.50 3.36
C PRO A 98 -3.03 16.87 1.96
N TYR A 99 -4.17 16.74 1.28
CA TYR A 99 -4.23 16.16 -0.05
C TYR A 99 -3.36 16.91 -1.08
N GLU A 100 -3.48 18.24 -1.14
CA GLU A 100 -2.76 19.06 -2.12
C GLU A 100 -1.25 19.07 -1.82
N LYS A 101 -0.90 19.20 -0.55
CA LYS A 101 0.49 19.23 -0.10
C LYS A 101 1.20 17.90 -0.31
N LEU A 102 0.57 16.76 0.01
CA LEU A 102 1.17 15.44 -0.25
C LEU A 102 1.44 15.22 -1.74
N LEU A 103 0.49 15.52 -2.63
CA LEU A 103 0.70 15.40 -4.07
C LEU A 103 1.81 16.31 -4.59
N HIS A 104 1.90 17.53 -4.06
CA HIS A 104 2.97 18.46 -4.40
C HIS A 104 4.34 17.92 -3.96
N TRP A 105 4.44 17.43 -2.72
CA TRP A 105 5.69 16.92 -2.16
C TRP A 105 6.16 15.63 -2.82
N ILE A 106 5.25 14.72 -3.17
CA ILE A 106 5.57 13.53 -3.99
C ILE A 106 6.31 13.97 -5.27
N LYS A 107 5.82 15.00 -5.94
CA LYS A 107 6.45 15.52 -7.15
C LYS A 107 7.78 16.22 -6.89
N VAL A 108 7.85 17.10 -5.86
CA VAL A 108 9.05 17.90 -5.53
C VAL A 108 10.20 17.03 -5.06
N LYS A 109 9.92 16.02 -4.23
CA LYS A 109 10.93 15.09 -3.72
C LYS A 109 11.19 13.91 -4.67
N GLU A 110 10.43 13.85 -5.79
CA GLU A 110 10.45 12.72 -6.74
C GLU A 110 10.33 11.38 -6.01
N ALA A 111 9.33 11.30 -5.12
CA ALA A 111 9.17 10.13 -4.27
C ALA A 111 8.64 8.93 -5.06
N ASP A 112 9.26 7.77 -4.85
CA ASP A 112 8.89 6.48 -5.47
C ASP A 112 7.73 5.83 -4.73
N LEU A 113 7.60 6.13 -3.43
CA LEU A 113 6.62 5.54 -2.53
C LEU A 113 6.05 6.59 -1.57
N LEU A 114 4.74 6.56 -1.39
CA LEU A 114 4.06 7.21 -0.29
C LEU A 114 3.63 6.18 0.75
N VAL A 115 4.00 6.39 1.99
CA VAL A 115 3.57 5.57 3.14
C VAL A 115 2.53 6.35 3.93
N VAL A 116 1.39 5.71 4.18
CA VAL A 116 0.27 6.28 4.95
C VAL A 116 -0.25 5.28 5.97
N GLY A 117 -0.59 5.76 7.15
CA GLY A 117 -1.30 4.96 8.13
C GLY A 117 -2.72 4.65 7.69
N LYS A 118 -3.18 3.46 7.99
CA LYS A 118 -4.56 3.06 7.77
C LYS A 118 -5.25 2.82 9.11
N LYS A 119 -6.18 3.70 9.45
CA LYS A 119 -7.05 3.60 10.63
C LYS A 119 -8.37 2.94 10.24
N GLU A 120 -9.06 2.36 11.21
CA GLU A 120 -10.42 1.87 11.01
C GLU A 120 -11.34 2.99 10.53
N VAL A 121 -12.34 2.64 9.72
CA VAL A 121 -13.26 3.58 9.05
C VAL A 121 -13.97 4.51 10.02
N SER A 122 -14.17 4.09 11.27
CA SER A 122 -14.79 4.88 12.36
C SER A 122 -13.98 6.11 12.79
N GLN A 123 -12.69 6.20 12.47
CA GLN A 123 -11.78 7.25 12.94
C GLN A 123 -11.47 8.35 11.93
N GLY A 124 -12.17 8.39 10.79
CA GLY A 124 -12.20 9.55 9.88
C GLY A 124 -10.99 9.78 8.96
N SER A 125 -9.85 9.10 9.15
CA SER A 125 -8.60 9.39 8.44
C SER A 125 -8.48 8.77 7.03
N GLY A 126 -9.31 7.79 6.68
CA GLY A 126 -9.23 7.06 5.41
C GLY A 126 -9.53 7.89 4.14
N ILE A 127 -10.17 9.06 4.28
CA ILE A 127 -10.59 9.88 3.12
C ILE A 127 -9.37 10.50 2.42
N THR A 128 -8.44 11.09 3.17
CA THR A 128 -7.24 11.72 2.59
C THR A 128 -6.34 10.67 1.94
N ALA A 129 -6.06 9.57 2.63
CA ALA A 129 -5.24 8.48 2.12
C ALA A 129 -5.82 7.91 0.81
N ARG A 130 -7.13 7.62 0.76
CA ARG A 130 -7.81 7.16 -0.46
C ARG A 130 -7.77 8.18 -1.60
N ARG A 131 -8.00 9.46 -1.28
CA ARG A 131 -7.98 10.53 -2.28
C ARG A 131 -6.58 10.74 -2.85
N VAL A 132 -5.54 10.69 -2.02
CA VAL A 132 -4.15 10.74 -2.47
C VAL A 132 -3.83 9.49 -3.28
N ALA A 133 -4.24 8.31 -2.83
CA ALA A 133 -4.04 7.06 -3.55
C ALA A 133 -4.58 7.10 -4.99
N ARG A 134 -5.75 7.67 -5.20
CA ARG A 134 -6.33 7.81 -6.54
C ARG A 134 -5.53 8.72 -7.48
N ASN A 135 -4.77 9.68 -6.95
CA ASN A 135 -4.15 10.75 -7.75
C ASN A 135 -2.62 10.78 -7.69
N ALA A 136 -2.00 10.11 -6.73
CA ALA A 136 -0.55 9.99 -6.66
C ALA A 136 -0.01 9.21 -7.86
N LYS A 137 1.14 9.60 -8.37
CA LYS A 137 1.82 8.90 -9.47
C LYS A 137 2.90 7.92 -9.00
N CYS A 138 3.13 7.85 -7.70
CA CYS A 138 4.06 6.91 -7.06
C CYS A 138 3.33 5.69 -6.50
N ASN A 139 4.07 4.68 -6.07
CA ASN A 139 3.55 3.54 -5.33
C ASN A 139 3.01 4.00 -3.96
N ILE A 140 2.11 3.21 -3.37
CA ILE A 140 1.50 3.57 -2.09
C ILE A 140 1.49 2.36 -1.17
N LEU A 141 2.02 2.56 0.03
CA LEU A 141 1.98 1.58 1.11
C LEU A 141 1.00 2.06 2.20
N PHE A 142 0.01 1.25 2.46
CA PHE A 142 -0.91 1.41 3.58
C PHE A 142 -0.42 0.52 4.73
N VAL A 143 -0.10 1.14 5.86
CA VAL A 143 0.33 0.43 7.09
C VAL A 143 -0.81 0.47 8.08
N PRO A 144 -1.38 -0.67 8.50
CA PRO A 144 -2.47 -0.72 9.45
C PRO A 144 -1.99 -0.43 10.88
N VAL A 145 -2.87 0.14 11.71
CA VAL A 145 -2.57 0.46 13.12
C VAL A 145 -2.33 -0.78 13.97
N ASN A 146 -2.93 -1.91 13.60
CA ASN A 146 -2.83 -3.18 14.34
C ASN A 146 -2.12 -4.27 13.55
N GLY A 147 -1.25 -3.89 12.60
CA GLY A 147 -0.53 -4.83 11.74
C GLY A 147 0.77 -5.37 12.35
N TYR A 148 1.36 -6.33 11.66
CA TYR A 148 2.67 -6.88 11.99
C TYR A 148 3.77 -5.95 11.50
N SER A 149 4.90 -5.90 12.21
CA SER A 149 6.09 -5.18 11.75
C SER A 149 6.97 -6.05 10.86
N GLU A 150 7.07 -7.35 11.14
CA GLU A 150 7.85 -8.29 10.35
C GLU A 150 7.00 -8.95 9.26
N ILE A 151 7.54 -9.07 8.05
CA ILE A 151 6.89 -9.70 6.90
C ILE A 151 7.60 -11.01 6.58
N GLU A 152 6.85 -12.11 6.60
CA GLU A 152 7.31 -13.46 6.26
C GLU A 152 6.66 -13.96 4.97
N ASN A 153 5.43 -13.53 4.69
CA ASN A 153 4.66 -13.95 3.53
C ASN A 153 4.26 -12.74 2.67
N ILE A 154 4.34 -12.87 1.36
CA ILE A 154 3.89 -11.87 0.41
C ILE A 154 2.81 -12.47 -0.46
N VAL A 155 1.59 -11.94 -0.36
CA VAL A 155 0.47 -12.34 -1.22
C VAL A 155 0.39 -11.37 -2.39
N VAL A 156 0.47 -11.91 -3.61
CA VAL A 156 0.40 -11.13 -4.85
C VAL A 156 -0.85 -11.53 -5.63
N PRO A 157 -1.94 -10.76 -5.54
CA PRO A 157 -3.10 -10.95 -6.40
C PRO A 157 -2.74 -10.67 -7.86
N LEU A 158 -3.07 -11.59 -8.75
CA LEU A 158 -2.72 -11.56 -10.16
C LEU A 158 -3.96 -11.52 -11.04
N ASP A 159 -3.89 -10.75 -12.11
CA ASP A 159 -4.81 -10.80 -13.25
C ASP A 159 -4.05 -10.94 -14.57
N PHE A 160 -2.73 -11.21 -14.49
CA PHE A 160 -1.81 -11.37 -15.61
C PHE A 160 -1.63 -10.11 -16.46
N SER A 161 -1.92 -8.93 -15.92
CA SER A 161 -1.63 -7.63 -16.53
C SER A 161 -0.18 -7.18 -16.28
N ASN A 162 0.25 -6.12 -16.96
CA ASN A 162 1.56 -5.49 -16.70
C ASN A 162 1.66 -4.97 -15.25
N HIS A 163 0.55 -4.53 -14.65
CA HIS A 163 0.54 -4.11 -13.24
C HIS A 163 0.73 -5.29 -12.29
N SER A 164 0.19 -6.48 -12.62
CA SER A 164 0.49 -7.72 -11.89
C SER A 164 1.97 -8.09 -11.99
N LEU A 165 2.59 -7.87 -13.17
CA LEU A 165 4.02 -8.09 -13.35
C LEU A 165 4.84 -7.17 -12.44
N HIS A 166 4.51 -5.88 -12.36
CA HIS A 166 5.20 -4.95 -11.45
C HIS A 166 5.04 -5.37 -9.98
N ALA A 167 3.86 -5.88 -9.59
CA ALA A 167 3.64 -6.40 -8.24
C ALA A 167 4.53 -7.61 -7.93
N ILE A 168 4.65 -8.57 -8.87
CA ILE A 168 5.58 -9.70 -8.74
C ILE A 168 7.03 -9.21 -8.62
N GLN A 169 7.46 -8.28 -9.46
CA GLN A 169 8.82 -7.74 -9.43
C GLN A 169 9.13 -7.04 -8.09
N ALA A 170 8.14 -6.36 -7.49
CA ALA A 170 8.29 -5.78 -6.17
C ALA A 170 8.44 -6.87 -5.09
N ALA A 171 7.64 -7.93 -5.16
CA ALA A 171 7.74 -9.07 -4.24
C ALA A 171 9.09 -9.81 -4.37
N GLN A 172 9.56 -10.04 -5.61
CA GLN A 172 10.87 -10.63 -5.86
C GLN A 172 12.02 -9.76 -5.35
N ALA A 173 11.91 -8.43 -5.49
CA ALA A 173 12.90 -7.50 -4.97
C ALA A 173 12.99 -7.53 -3.44
N PHE A 174 11.85 -7.74 -2.76
CA PHE A 174 11.80 -7.96 -1.31
C PHE A 174 12.44 -9.32 -0.95
N LYS A 175 12.01 -10.41 -1.60
CA LYS A 175 12.55 -11.77 -1.38
C LYS A 175 14.06 -11.85 -1.62
N ALA A 176 14.59 -11.11 -2.58
CA ALA A 176 16.03 -11.07 -2.84
C ALA A 176 16.85 -10.53 -1.65
N ARG A 177 16.22 -9.74 -0.76
CA ARG A 177 16.83 -9.22 0.48
C ARG A 177 16.43 -10.02 1.73
N LYS A 178 15.32 -10.78 1.65
CA LYS A 178 14.83 -11.68 2.67
C LYS A 178 14.48 -13.03 2.03
N PRO A 179 15.49 -13.91 1.74
CA PRO A 179 15.29 -15.16 1.00
C PRO A 179 14.29 -16.13 1.62
N GLU A 180 14.12 -16.07 2.95
CA GLU A 180 13.15 -16.87 3.70
C GLU A 180 11.69 -16.41 3.54
N ALA A 181 11.43 -15.23 2.96
CA ALA A 181 10.07 -14.79 2.70
C ALA A 181 9.44 -15.60 1.57
N ASP A 182 8.19 -16.01 1.76
CA ASP A 182 7.44 -16.76 0.74
C ASP A 182 6.56 -15.84 -0.11
N ILE A 183 6.54 -16.08 -1.43
CA ILE A 183 5.69 -15.37 -2.37
C ILE A 183 4.54 -16.27 -2.81
N HIS A 184 3.31 -15.87 -2.48
CA HIS A 184 2.08 -16.54 -2.85
C HIS A 184 1.36 -15.75 -3.95
N GLY A 185 1.43 -16.23 -5.19
CA GLY A 185 0.59 -15.73 -6.28
C GLY A 185 -0.85 -16.20 -6.07
N LEU A 186 -1.83 -15.31 -6.27
CA LEU A 186 -3.24 -15.63 -6.13
C LEU A 186 -4.03 -15.14 -7.33
N TYR A 187 -4.69 -16.07 -8.03
CA TYR A 187 -5.67 -15.74 -9.05
C TYR A 187 -7.06 -16.18 -8.61
N VAL A 188 -7.98 -15.23 -8.53
CA VAL A 188 -9.39 -15.51 -8.18
C VAL A 188 -10.18 -15.64 -9.47
N VAL A 189 -10.61 -16.86 -9.79
CA VAL A 189 -11.38 -17.20 -11.00
C VAL A 189 -12.82 -16.75 -10.82
N ASP A 190 -13.24 -15.76 -11.60
CA ASP A 190 -14.65 -15.32 -11.59
C ASP A 190 -15.50 -16.29 -12.42
N LEU A 191 -16.39 -16.98 -11.72
CA LEU A 191 -17.30 -17.95 -12.33
C LEU A 191 -18.64 -17.27 -12.61
N PRO A 192 -19.16 -17.35 -13.85
CA PRO A 192 -20.50 -16.87 -14.11
C PRO A 192 -21.54 -17.65 -13.28
N PRO A 193 -22.68 -17.03 -12.98
CA PRO A 193 -23.77 -17.70 -12.30
C PRO A 193 -24.16 -19.01 -13.01
N GLU A 194 -24.47 -20.05 -12.23
CA GLU A 194 -25.01 -21.27 -12.78
C GLU A 194 -26.39 -21.01 -13.39
N ASP A 195 -26.45 -20.94 -14.70
CA ASP A 195 -27.69 -20.80 -15.47
C ASP A 195 -28.00 -22.06 -16.30
N TYR A 196 -29.08 -22.03 -17.03
CA TYR A 196 -29.50 -23.13 -17.91
C TYR A 196 -28.43 -23.50 -18.94
N TYR A 197 -27.62 -22.53 -19.41
CA TYR A 197 -26.60 -22.73 -20.44
C TYR A 197 -25.31 -23.34 -19.87
N THR A 198 -24.98 -23.06 -18.60
CA THR A 198 -23.83 -23.64 -17.92
C THR A 198 -24.06 -25.06 -17.44
N ARG A 199 -25.32 -25.45 -17.11
CA ARG A 199 -25.70 -26.80 -16.67
C ARG A 199 -25.80 -27.82 -17.80
N SER A 200 -25.97 -27.38 -19.03
CA SER A 200 -26.36 -28.26 -20.17
C SER A 200 -25.21 -28.87 -20.95
N ARG A 201 -23.94 -28.64 -20.57
CA ARG A 201 -22.80 -29.19 -21.30
C ARG A 201 -22.24 -30.46 -20.65
N PRO A 202 -22.32 -31.63 -21.36
CA PRO A 202 -21.67 -32.86 -20.89
C PRO A 202 -20.16 -32.74 -21.00
N GLY A 203 -19.41 -33.10 -19.96
CA GLY A 203 -17.96 -33.10 -19.93
C GLY A 203 -17.37 -32.45 -18.67
N LYS A 204 -16.09 -32.06 -18.72
CA LYS A 204 -15.50 -31.15 -17.69
C LYS A 204 -16.39 -29.92 -17.66
N GLY A 205 -17.17 -29.74 -16.61
CA GLY A 205 -18.11 -28.62 -16.51
C GLY A 205 -17.41 -27.29 -16.76
N TYR A 206 -18.16 -26.29 -17.22
CA TYR A 206 -17.66 -24.94 -17.53
C TYR A 206 -16.64 -24.39 -16.51
N ARG A 207 -16.84 -24.70 -15.24
CA ARG A 207 -15.92 -24.46 -14.12
C ARG A 207 -14.51 -25.04 -14.32
N GLY A 208 -14.43 -26.33 -14.71
CA GLY A 208 -13.16 -26.99 -14.97
C GLY A 208 -12.39 -26.38 -16.15
N VAL A 209 -13.11 -25.93 -17.17
CA VAL A 209 -12.52 -25.25 -18.34
C VAL A 209 -11.95 -23.89 -17.95
N LEU A 210 -12.66 -23.11 -17.13
CA LEU A 210 -12.16 -21.80 -16.66
C LEU A 210 -10.93 -21.93 -15.77
N MET A 211 -10.94 -22.89 -14.85
CA MET A 211 -9.78 -23.18 -13.99
C MET A 211 -8.55 -23.61 -14.80
N GLU A 212 -8.74 -24.46 -15.80
CA GLU A 212 -7.66 -24.90 -16.70
C GLU A 212 -7.16 -23.73 -17.57
N SER A 213 -8.08 -22.91 -18.10
CA SER A 213 -7.72 -21.71 -18.86
C SER A 213 -6.92 -20.70 -18.04
N ALA A 214 -7.25 -20.53 -16.76
CA ALA A 214 -6.50 -19.67 -15.85
C ALA A 214 -5.06 -20.17 -15.63
N LYS A 215 -4.85 -21.49 -15.50
CA LYS A 215 -3.52 -22.09 -15.39
C LYS A 215 -2.70 -21.92 -16.65
N ILE A 216 -3.31 -22.13 -17.81
CA ILE A 216 -2.67 -21.91 -19.11
C ILE A 216 -2.28 -20.43 -19.28
N ALA A 217 -3.15 -19.50 -18.89
CA ALA A 217 -2.86 -18.07 -18.93
C ALA A 217 -1.70 -17.70 -18.01
N TYR A 218 -1.62 -18.28 -16.81
CA TYR A 218 -0.48 -18.11 -15.91
C TYR A 218 0.82 -18.66 -16.54
N ASP A 219 0.77 -19.83 -17.14
CA ASP A 219 1.93 -20.44 -17.79
C ASP A 219 2.49 -19.55 -18.91
N SER A 220 1.60 -18.98 -19.73
CA SER A 220 1.99 -18.02 -20.77
C SER A 220 2.55 -16.75 -20.15
N PHE A 221 1.92 -16.20 -19.13
CA PHE A 221 2.38 -15.00 -18.45
C PHE A 221 3.78 -15.17 -17.85
N VAL A 222 4.06 -16.29 -17.18
CA VAL A 222 5.38 -16.63 -16.62
C VAL A 222 6.42 -16.71 -17.74
N LYS A 223 6.11 -17.43 -18.83
CA LYS A 223 7.01 -17.62 -19.98
C LYS A 223 7.31 -16.28 -20.67
N ASP A 224 6.28 -15.50 -20.97
CA ASP A 224 6.40 -14.27 -21.74
C ASP A 224 7.17 -13.18 -20.98
N ASN A 225 7.15 -13.24 -19.64
CA ASN A 225 7.84 -12.28 -18.77
C ASN A 225 9.14 -12.83 -18.15
N GLY A 226 9.56 -14.05 -18.49
CA GLY A 226 10.80 -14.64 -17.99
C GLY A 226 10.82 -14.85 -16.46
N LEU A 227 9.65 -15.10 -15.85
CA LEU A 227 9.54 -15.31 -14.41
C LEU A 227 9.94 -16.74 -14.03
N SER A 228 10.50 -16.93 -12.84
CA SER A 228 10.76 -18.24 -12.27
C SER A 228 9.50 -18.78 -11.56
N ARG A 229 9.05 -19.98 -11.95
CA ARG A 229 7.93 -20.65 -11.29
C ARG A 229 8.24 -21.08 -9.86
N GLU A 230 9.52 -21.37 -9.58
CA GLU A 230 9.96 -21.89 -8.28
C GLU A 230 9.92 -20.80 -7.19
N GLU A 231 9.93 -19.52 -7.60
CA GLU A 231 9.90 -18.39 -6.68
C GLU A 231 8.50 -18.00 -6.20
N ILE A 232 7.46 -18.52 -6.88
CA ILE A 232 6.07 -18.10 -6.64
C ILE A 232 5.18 -19.32 -6.46
N GLU A 233 4.68 -19.54 -5.27
CA GLU A 233 3.63 -20.51 -5.01
C GLU A 233 2.30 -20.03 -5.58
N MET A 234 1.89 -20.54 -6.74
CA MET A 234 0.68 -20.06 -7.42
C MET A 234 -0.58 -20.76 -6.93
N ASN A 235 -1.55 -19.98 -6.50
CA ASN A 235 -2.85 -20.42 -5.99
C ASN A 235 -3.99 -19.94 -6.90
N PHE A 236 -4.98 -20.81 -7.13
CA PHE A 236 -6.19 -20.52 -7.90
C PHE A 236 -7.42 -20.75 -7.03
N LEU A 237 -8.16 -19.69 -6.75
CA LEU A 237 -9.41 -19.77 -5.98
C LEU A 237 -10.61 -19.46 -6.86
N GLU A 238 -11.74 -20.04 -6.54
CA GLU A 238 -12.99 -19.75 -7.20
C GLU A 238 -13.73 -18.61 -6.49
N ASN A 239 -14.22 -17.65 -7.26
CA ASN A 239 -15.05 -16.56 -6.75
C ASN A 239 -16.50 -17.02 -6.50
N LYS A 240 -16.72 -17.79 -5.43
CA LYS A 240 -18.04 -18.31 -5.07
C LYS A 240 -19.03 -17.25 -4.57
N GLN A 241 -18.49 -16.13 -4.06
CA GLN A 241 -19.28 -15.08 -3.39
C GLN A 241 -19.35 -13.79 -4.21
N HIS A 242 -18.81 -13.78 -5.45
CA HIS A 242 -18.68 -12.59 -6.29
C HIS A 242 -17.95 -11.43 -5.59
N ASP A 243 -17.00 -11.75 -4.69
CA ASP A 243 -16.18 -10.81 -3.93
C ASP A 243 -14.70 -11.15 -4.02
N ILE A 244 -14.07 -10.76 -5.14
CA ILE A 244 -12.62 -10.99 -5.37
C ILE A 244 -11.78 -10.39 -4.25
N ALA A 245 -12.10 -9.18 -3.79
CA ALA A 245 -11.34 -8.52 -2.73
C ALA A 245 -11.43 -9.27 -1.40
N GLY A 246 -12.60 -9.84 -1.08
CA GLY A 246 -12.78 -10.70 0.09
C GLY A 246 -11.92 -11.95 0.03
N HIS A 247 -11.91 -12.65 -1.11
CA HIS A 247 -11.06 -13.83 -1.27
C HIS A 247 -9.57 -13.53 -1.16
N ILE A 248 -9.12 -12.35 -1.63
CA ILE A 248 -7.72 -11.92 -1.49
C ILE A 248 -7.39 -11.67 -0.01
N GLU A 249 -8.26 -10.94 0.70
CA GLU A 249 -8.06 -10.64 2.12
C GLU A 249 -8.06 -11.93 2.96
N ASP A 250 -9.07 -12.79 2.79
CA ASP A 250 -9.20 -14.05 3.53
C ASP A 250 -7.96 -14.94 3.31
N PHE A 251 -7.51 -15.10 2.07
CA PHE A 251 -6.31 -15.86 1.73
C PHE A 251 -5.05 -15.29 2.41
N ALA A 252 -4.90 -13.96 2.42
CA ALA A 252 -3.77 -13.31 3.05
C ALA A 252 -3.81 -13.41 4.58
N LEU A 253 -5.01 -13.40 5.18
CA LEU A 253 -5.18 -13.58 6.63
C LEU A 253 -4.87 -15.01 7.10
N GLU A 254 -5.00 -16.01 6.22
CA GLU A 254 -4.60 -17.40 6.53
C GLU A 254 -3.08 -17.57 6.61
N LYS A 255 -2.29 -16.64 6.09
CA LYS A 255 -0.82 -16.66 6.13
C LYS A 255 -0.33 -15.78 7.28
N PRO A 256 0.53 -16.29 8.18
CA PRO A 256 1.07 -15.47 9.26
C PRO A 256 1.98 -14.36 8.69
N HIS A 257 2.01 -13.22 9.36
CA HIS A 257 2.89 -12.09 9.06
C HIS A 257 2.90 -11.71 7.56
N SER A 258 1.70 -11.65 6.95
CA SER A 258 1.59 -11.44 5.51
C SER A 258 1.45 -9.96 5.14
N MET A 259 1.94 -9.64 3.94
CA MET A 259 1.77 -8.36 3.26
C MET A 259 1.14 -8.61 1.89
N ILE A 260 0.21 -7.75 1.49
CA ILE A 260 -0.36 -7.81 0.15
C ILE A 260 0.39 -6.83 -0.76
N ILE A 261 0.91 -7.31 -1.88
CA ILE A 261 1.49 -6.47 -2.94
C ILE A 261 0.65 -6.65 -4.20
N MET A 262 0.01 -5.59 -4.67
CA MET A 262 -0.86 -5.66 -5.84
C MET A 262 -0.64 -4.53 -6.83
N GLY A 263 -0.97 -4.77 -8.09
CA GLY A 263 -0.99 -3.74 -9.10
C GLY A 263 -2.09 -2.69 -8.84
N ALA A 264 -1.82 -1.43 -9.17
CA ALA A 264 -2.82 -0.38 -9.04
C ALA A 264 -4.01 -0.58 -9.98
N ARG A 265 -3.85 -1.32 -11.08
CA ARG A 265 -4.87 -1.59 -12.10
C ARG A 265 -4.79 -3.04 -12.57
N GLY A 266 -5.85 -3.48 -13.26
CA GLY A 266 -5.87 -4.71 -14.06
C GLY A 266 -6.00 -4.40 -15.55
N HIS A 267 -6.62 -5.32 -16.30
CA HIS A 267 -6.85 -5.24 -17.75
C HIS A 267 -7.86 -4.17 -18.20
N SER A 268 -8.25 -3.21 -17.35
CA SER A 268 -9.23 -2.20 -17.77
C SER A 268 -8.69 -1.33 -18.91
N PRO A 269 -9.42 -1.19 -20.04
CA PRO A 269 -9.00 -0.38 -21.19
C PRO A 269 -9.08 1.13 -20.92
N PHE A 270 -9.65 1.55 -19.79
CA PHE A 270 -9.81 2.97 -19.48
C PHE A 270 -8.54 3.52 -18.82
N GLU A 271 -7.66 4.14 -19.60
CA GLU A 271 -6.41 4.77 -19.14
C GLU A 271 -6.62 5.95 -18.16
N THR A 272 -7.83 6.50 -18.10
CA THR A 272 -8.15 7.68 -17.31
C THR A 272 -8.21 7.45 -15.80
N PHE A 273 -8.43 6.21 -15.36
CA PHE A 273 -8.48 5.89 -13.93
C PHE A 273 -7.14 5.42 -13.42
N LEU A 274 -6.58 6.11 -12.43
CA LEU A 274 -5.31 5.75 -11.81
C LEU A 274 -5.41 4.54 -10.84
N PHE A 275 -6.63 4.07 -10.56
CA PHE A 275 -6.91 2.96 -9.64
C PHE A 275 -7.97 2.01 -10.22
N GLY A 276 -7.73 0.71 -10.13
CA GLY A 276 -8.68 -0.33 -10.53
C GLY A 276 -9.73 -0.59 -9.45
N SER A 277 -10.88 -1.15 -9.84
CA SER A 277 -12.00 -1.43 -8.92
C SER A 277 -11.63 -2.39 -7.78
N ILE A 278 -10.81 -3.40 -8.04
CA ILE A 278 -10.35 -4.35 -7.01
C ILE A 278 -9.36 -3.67 -6.08
N SER A 279 -8.39 -2.92 -6.61
CA SER A 279 -7.42 -2.18 -5.80
C SER A 279 -8.10 -1.16 -4.89
N GLU A 280 -9.15 -0.48 -5.38
CA GLU A 280 -9.96 0.43 -4.59
C GLU A 280 -10.69 -0.29 -3.45
N LYS A 281 -11.34 -1.42 -3.72
CA LYS A 281 -11.98 -2.25 -2.71
C LYS A 281 -10.97 -2.77 -1.67
N MET A 282 -9.77 -3.17 -2.10
CA MET A 282 -8.72 -3.61 -1.19
C MET A 282 -8.25 -2.48 -0.26
N VAL A 283 -8.05 -1.27 -0.80
CA VAL A 283 -7.72 -0.10 0.03
C VAL A 283 -8.84 0.22 1.04
N GLU A 284 -10.10 -0.03 0.71
CA GLU A 284 -11.21 0.17 1.65
C GLU A 284 -11.29 -0.92 2.72
N ARG A 285 -11.08 -2.17 2.33
CA ARG A 285 -11.35 -3.36 3.11
C ARG A 285 -10.20 -3.75 4.05
N VAL A 286 -8.97 -3.84 3.54
CA VAL A 286 -7.83 -4.36 4.30
C VAL A 286 -7.43 -3.40 5.41
N ASN A 287 -7.66 -3.79 6.67
CA ASN A 287 -7.41 -2.94 7.85
C ASN A 287 -6.36 -3.53 8.80
N VAL A 288 -5.93 -4.77 8.61
CA VAL A 288 -5.01 -5.48 9.52
C VAL A 288 -3.73 -5.95 8.84
N LEU A 289 -3.66 -5.89 7.51
CA LEU A 289 -2.50 -6.29 6.73
C LEU A 289 -1.87 -5.08 6.04
N PRO A 290 -0.53 -4.99 5.95
CA PRO A 290 0.12 -4.03 5.08
C PRO A 290 -0.29 -4.27 3.63
N LEU A 291 -0.63 -3.20 2.93
CA LEU A 291 -1.05 -3.23 1.52
C LEU A 291 -0.18 -2.29 0.69
N LEU A 292 0.65 -2.85 -0.17
CA LEU A 292 1.44 -2.11 -1.15
C LEU A 292 0.75 -2.15 -2.52
N VAL A 293 0.40 -0.97 -3.02
CA VAL A 293 -0.16 -0.80 -4.36
C VAL A 293 0.90 -0.26 -5.30
N VAL A 294 1.28 -1.05 -6.30
CA VAL A 294 2.36 -0.79 -7.26
C VAL A 294 1.78 -0.26 -8.57
N ARG A 295 2.47 0.73 -9.18
CA ARG A 295 2.06 1.41 -10.41
C ARG A 295 2.93 1.08 -11.61
#